data_5425fc1d3e0d0dd330c73c677219ae83
#
_entry.id   5425fc1d3e0d0dd330c73c677219ae83
#
_cell.length_a   1.000
_cell.length_b   1.000
_cell.length_c   1.000
_cell.angle_alpha   90.00
_cell.angle_beta   90.00
_cell.angle_gamma   90.00
#
_symmetry.space_group_name_H-M   'P 1'
#
loop_
_entity.id
_entity.type
_entity.pdbx_description
1 polymer ?
#
loop_
_entity_poly.entity_id
_entity_poly.type
_entity_poly.pdbx_seq_one_letter_code
_entity_poly.pdbx_strand_id
1 'polypeptide(L)'
;MAINNEIKKESRKRDKIGMTLYILYLLFLFMAIVIVVRIAHIQLFYKPDNSLSKYLRPKSIKENIEPTRGAIIAHDGRLLAMSTPMYQIYMDCTVLKAKNNKSEETKWRSKARELAKGLSQIYKDKSGAEYYKIIITGRERGSRYVKIGKPIDHEILQSIKRLPLFNEGQYKGGIIIQKNDTRQYPYGALARRTIGYVKDNNKSNGNNKIGLEGRFDYILHGKEGYKWMKIADNKAIIPNTDSAFVKAEDGKDLRTTLNIDIQDIADDALRANIANNPKIEGGCVIVMDVSTGAIRAMVNLLRDSTTNKLNESYNLAIGRVGEPGSVFKATTLMSLLEDGKVKLSDQIPTNHGDLKGFSRDQHIVDYERINKTDKMTVLHGFEISSNYIFRKLAIDNYGNRPKKMLDKLYLYKLGEAYDFDLAGFKSPTIPSPDSKNWSGTDLGSIAIGYSVTVTPLHILTFYNAIANKGKMMKPYIVEDIEENGIVREKRGPSVLNGSICSKATADTLTRALKRVAEEGTGRRMLKGAICPIAGKTGTSRIVLDPKYTRISKNPYEDEKGRKQYQATFVGFYPADKPQYSVIVVIYSYLNREIFYGGTLPAMTFREIVDKTIALNPLNGEAIRKTGSRY
;
A
#
# COMPACT_ATOMS: atom_id res chain seq x y z
N MET A 1 -106.94 -4.21 -55.34
CA MET A 1 -106.27 -2.99 -54.80
C MET A 1 -105.85 -3.07 -53.32
N ALA A 2 -106.47 -3.94 -52.50
CA ALA A 2 -106.12 -4.00 -51.06
C ALA A 2 -104.76 -4.68 -50.75
N ILE A 3 -104.40 -5.76 -51.48
CA ILE A 3 -103.15 -6.55 -51.25
C ILE A 3 -101.91 -5.75 -51.59
N ASN A 4 -101.91 -4.84 -52.57
CA ASN A 4 -100.77 -4.01 -52.95
C ASN A 4 -100.50 -2.91 -51.95
N ASN A 5 -101.52 -2.48 -51.18
CA ASN A 5 -101.35 -1.49 -50.13
C ASN A 5 -100.76 -2.04 -48.81
N GLU A 6 -101.02 -3.34 -48.50
CA GLU A 6 -100.46 -4.01 -47.34
C GLU A 6 -98.94 -4.28 -47.57
N ILE A 7 -98.59 -4.81 -48.77
CA ILE A 7 -97.20 -5.08 -49.13
C ILE A 7 -96.35 -3.73 -49.09
N LYS A 8 -96.92 -2.66 -49.56
CA LYS A 8 -96.24 -1.31 -49.47
C LYS A 8 -96.18 -0.80 -48.04
N LYS A 9 -97.10 -1.18 -47.17
CA LYS A 9 -97.10 -0.79 -45.77
C LYS A 9 -96.05 -1.60 -44.94
N GLU A 10 -95.93 -2.90 -45.26
CA GLU A 10 -94.89 -3.79 -44.67
C GLU A 10 -93.51 -3.44 -45.16
N SER A 11 -93.33 -3.15 -46.46
CA SER A 11 -92.03 -2.69 -46.97
C SER A 11 -91.60 -1.41 -46.32
N ARG A 12 -92.45 -0.36 -46.18
CA ARG A 12 -92.16 0.85 -45.46
C ARG A 12 -91.89 0.64 -43.96
N LYS A 13 -92.52 -0.37 -43.31
CA LYS A 13 -92.17 -0.73 -41.93
C LYS A 13 -90.80 -1.38 -41.85
N ARG A 14 -90.43 -2.28 -42.78
CA ARG A 14 -89.11 -2.91 -42.88
C ARG A 14 -88.02 -1.85 -43.13
N ASP A 15 -88.29 -0.94 -44.04
CA ASP A 15 -87.37 0.14 -44.35
C ASP A 15 -87.15 1.08 -43.12
N LYS A 16 -88.22 1.38 -42.38
CA LYS A 16 -88.10 2.14 -41.13
C LYS A 16 -87.36 1.40 -40.04
N ILE A 17 -87.59 0.10 -39.89
CA ILE A 17 -86.88 -0.74 -38.93
C ILE A 17 -85.41 -0.87 -39.35
N GLY A 18 -85.12 -1.07 -40.63
CA GLY A 18 -83.75 -1.10 -41.17
C GLY A 18 -83.03 0.21 -40.94
N MET A 19 -83.71 1.35 -41.21
CA MET A 19 -83.16 2.66 -41.00
C MET A 19 -82.88 2.98 -39.49
N THR A 20 -83.76 2.53 -38.61
CA THR A 20 -83.58 2.67 -37.15
C THR A 20 -82.45 1.80 -36.66
N LEU A 21 -82.32 0.55 -37.14
CA LEU A 21 -81.18 -0.33 -36.85
C LEU A 21 -79.83 0.29 -37.34
N TYR A 22 -79.85 0.88 -38.52
CA TYR A 22 -78.66 1.53 -39.08
C TYR A 22 -78.26 2.77 -38.28
N ILE A 23 -79.21 3.58 -37.83
CA ILE A 23 -79.00 4.71 -36.96
C ILE A 23 -78.40 4.24 -35.59
N LEU A 24 -79.00 3.16 -35.06
CA LEU A 24 -78.52 2.55 -33.80
C LEU A 24 -77.07 2.02 -33.94
N TYR A 25 -76.76 1.39 -35.05
CA TYR A 25 -75.45 0.89 -35.39
C TYR A 25 -74.41 2.07 -35.49
N LEU A 26 -74.80 3.12 -36.21
CA LEU A 26 -73.95 4.33 -36.31
C LEU A 26 -73.72 4.99 -34.95
N LEU A 27 -74.74 4.97 -34.07
CA LEU A 27 -74.62 5.51 -32.73
C LEU A 27 -73.68 4.67 -31.85
N PHE A 28 -73.74 3.34 -31.94
CA PHE A 28 -72.79 2.46 -31.26
C PHE A 28 -71.38 2.61 -31.83
N LEU A 29 -71.23 2.72 -33.15
CA LEU A 29 -69.93 2.94 -33.80
C LEU A 29 -69.34 4.27 -33.37
N PHE A 30 -70.15 5.31 -33.33
CA PHE A 30 -69.71 6.65 -32.84
C PHE A 30 -69.29 6.58 -31.37
N MET A 31 -70.03 5.90 -30.52
CA MET A 31 -69.71 5.71 -29.12
C MET A 31 -68.38 4.91 -28.95
N ALA A 32 -68.18 3.85 -29.76
CA ALA A 32 -66.95 3.11 -29.78
C ALA A 32 -65.75 3.98 -30.19
N ILE A 33 -65.89 4.81 -31.22
CA ILE A 33 -64.85 5.75 -31.65
C ILE A 33 -64.54 6.75 -30.53
N VAL A 34 -65.56 7.31 -29.88
CA VAL A 34 -65.36 8.26 -28.76
C VAL A 34 -64.62 7.60 -27.61
N ILE A 35 -64.92 6.32 -27.28
CA ILE A 35 -64.20 5.58 -26.24
C ILE A 35 -62.75 5.36 -26.64
N VAL A 36 -62.48 4.92 -27.88
CA VAL A 36 -61.09 4.72 -28.37
C VAL A 36 -60.33 6.02 -28.38
N VAL A 37 -60.91 7.13 -28.87
CA VAL A 37 -60.26 8.43 -28.84
C VAL A 37 -60.00 8.89 -27.40
N ARG A 38 -60.92 8.64 -26.48
CA ARG A 38 -60.74 9.02 -25.06
C ARG A 38 -59.63 8.15 -24.40
N ILE A 39 -59.56 6.86 -24.71
CA ILE A 39 -58.46 5.99 -24.25
C ILE A 39 -57.12 6.49 -24.80
N ALA A 40 -57.06 6.76 -26.10
CA ALA A 40 -55.85 7.31 -26.73
C ALA A 40 -55.46 8.67 -26.14
N HIS A 41 -56.43 9.56 -25.92
CA HIS A 41 -56.17 10.84 -25.25
C HIS A 41 -55.64 10.68 -23.83
N ILE A 42 -56.18 9.74 -23.04
CA ILE A 42 -55.70 9.43 -21.70
C ILE A 42 -54.29 8.84 -21.76
N GLN A 43 -54.02 7.94 -22.68
CA GLN A 43 -52.68 7.32 -22.80
C GLN A 43 -51.58 8.31 -23.26
N LEU A 44 -51.94 9.25 -24.16
CA LEU A 44 -50.94 10.18 -24.75
C LEU A 44 -50.79 11.50 -24.01
N PHE A 45 -51.88 12.01 -23.43
CA PHE A 45 -51.91 13.40 -22.91
C PHE A 45 -52.26 13.52 -21.42
N TYR A 46 -52.78 12.46 -20.79
CA TYR A 46 -53.12 12.55 -19.37
C TYR A 46 -51.87 12.42 -18.52
N LYS A 47 -51.47 13.53 -17.92
CA LYS A 47 -50.50 13.52 -16.83
C LYS A 47 -51.25 13.32 -15.52
N PRO A 48 -51.05 12.22 -14.78
CA PRO A 48 -51.73 12.03 -13.50
C PRO A 48 -51.35 13.17 -12.56
N ASP A 49 -52.34 13.72 -11.89
CA ASP A 49 -52.14 14.73 -10.87
C ASP A 49 -51.14 14.24 -9.81
N ASN A 50 -50.28 15.11 -9.28
CA ASN A 50 -49.23 14.76 -8.32
C ASN A 50 -49.75 13.98 -7.11
N SER A 51 -51.02 14.14 -6.76
CA SER A 51 -51.69 13.34 -5.73
C SER A 51 -51.87 11.88 -6.12
N LEU A 52 -52.28 11.57 -7.38
CA LEU A 52 -52.43 10.19 -7.87
C LEU A 52 -51.12 9.54 -8.23
N SER A 53 -50.16 10.26 -8.76
CA SER A 53 -48.82 9.73 -9.08
C SER A 53 -48.12 9.17 -7.83
N LYS A 54 -48.48 9.70 -6.66
CA LYS A 54 -47.98 9.23 -5.35
C LYS A 54 -48.49 7.84 -4.96
N TYR A 55 -49.66 7.44 -5.50
CA TYR A 55 -50.27 6.12 -5.23
C TYR A 55 -50.03 5.11 -6.36
N LEU A 56 -49.83 5.54 -7.60
CA LEU A 56 -49.65 4.70 -8.76
C LEU A 56 -48.23 4.19 -9.00
N ARG A 57 -47.20 4.86 -8.44
CA ARG A 57 -45.83 4.36 -8.47
C ARG A 57 -45.49 3.75 -7.12
N PRO A 58 -45.34 2.43 -7.01
CA PRO A 58 -44.78 1.85 -5.81
C PRO A 58 -43.39 2.51 -5.63
N LYS A 59 -43.17 3.17 -4.50
CA LYS A 59 -41.86 3.73 -4.17
C LYS A 59 -40.90 2.57 -4.09
N SER A 60 -40.17 2.32 -5.17
CA SER A 60 -39.07 1.39 -5.18
C SER A 60 -37.79 2.11 -4.79
N ILE A 61 -37.09 1.54 -3.83
CA ILE A 61 -35.78 2.04 -3.38
C ILE A 61 -34.76 1.02 -3.87
N LYS A 62 -33.69 1.51 -4.51
CA LYS A 62 -32.53 0.71 -4.86
C LYS A 62 -31.69 0.53 -3.60
N GLU A 63 -31.53 -0.71 -3.13
CA GLU A 63 -30.61 -1.07 -2.05
C GLU A 63 -29.36 -1.69 -2.65
N ASN A 64 -28.21 -1.02 -2.46
CA ASN A 64 -26.94 -1.55 -2.91
C ASN A 64 -26.51 -2.73 -2.03
N ILE A 65 -25.86 -3.72 -2.64
CA ILE A 65 -25.25 -4.87 -1.97
C ILE A 65 -23.76 -4.71 -2.13
N GLU A 66 -23.08 -4.42 -1.03
CA GLU A 66 -21.64 -4.27 -1.02
C GLU A 66 -20.97 -5.64 -1.19
N PRO A 67 -19.94 -5.74 -2.06
CA PRO A 67 -19.13 -6.93 -2.18
C PRO A 67 -18.21 -7.09 -0.96
N THR A 68 -17.80 -8.31 -0.66
CA THR A 68 -16.73 -8.56 0.30
C THR A 68 -15.39 -8.21 -0.33
N ARG A 69 -14.61 -7.35 0.33
CA ARG A 69 -13.28 -6.96 -0.15
C ARG A 69 -12.30 -8.12 -0.02
N GLY A 70 -11.55 -8.42 -1.09
CA GLY A 70 -10.57 -9.49 -1.17
C GLY A 70 -9.46 -9.38 -0.12
N ALA A 71 -8.87 -10.49 0.27
CA ALA A 71 -7.79 -10.56 1.24
C ALA A 71 -6.43 -10.14 0.64
N ILE A 72 -5.50 -9.70 1.50
CA ILE A 72 -4.07 -9.58 1.17
C ILE A 72 -3.36 -10.67 1.98
N ILE A 73 -2.64 -11.54 1.28
CA ILE A 73 -2.08 -12.78 1.80
C ILE A 73 -0.55 -12.72 1.68
N ALA A 74 0.17 -13.10 2.73
CA ALA A 74 1.61 -13.24 2.71
C ALA A 74 2.04 -14.44 1.85
N HIS A 75 3.32 -14.51 1.51
CA HIS A 75 3.91 -15.61 0.72
C HIS A 75 3.61 -17.01 1.30
N ASP A 76 3.58 -17.12 2.61
CA ASP A 76 3.33 -18.37 3.36
C ASP A 76 1.84 -18.67 3.60
N GLY A 77 0.92 -17.84 3.07
CA GLY A 77 -0.51 -18.02 3.21
C GLY A 77 -1.14 -17.33 4.42
N ARG A 78 -0.37 -16.70 5.30
CA ARG A 78 -0.89 -15.92 6.43
C ARG A 78 -1.59 -14.64 5.95
N LEU A 79 -2.70 -14.27 6.59
CA LEU A 79 -3.52 -13.12 6.21
C LEU A 79 -2.92 -11.81 6.72
N LEU A 80 -2.56 -10.90 5.81
CA LEU A 80 -2.05 -9.55 6.13
C LEU A 80 -3.19 -8.53 6.29
N ALA A 81 -4.23 -8.65 5.47
CA ALA A 81 -5.45 -7.88 5.56
C ALA A 81 -6.64 -8.73 5.11
N MET A 82 -7.75 -8.68 5.85
CA MET A 82 -8.95 -9.44 5.54
C MET A 82 -10.20 -8.66 5.92
N SER A 83 -11.32 -8.94 5.24
CA SER A 83 -12.62 -8.40 5.61
C SER A 83 -13.35 -9.38 6.52
N THR A 84 -13.79 -8.90 7.66
CA THR A 84 -14.56 -9.69 8.64
C THR A 84 -15.94 -9.07 8.77
N PRO A 85 -17.02 -9.87 8.65
CA PRO A 85 -18.36 -9.37 8.87
C PRO A 85 -18.54 -8.91 10.32
N MET A 86 -18.87 -7.64 10.49
CA MET A 86 -19.23 -7.05 11.77
C MET A 86 -20.70 -6.62 11.74
N TYR A 87 -21.34 -6.62 12.87
CA TYR A 87 -22.75 -6.31 13.00
C TYR A 87 -22.97 -5.11 13.89
N GLN A 88 -23.53 -4.04 13.34
CA GLN A 88 -23.99 -2.90 14.13
C GLN A 88 -25.44 -3.13 14.54
N ILE A 89 -25.71 -3.06 15.84
CA ILE A 89 -27.07 -3.18 16.36
C ILE A 89 -27.70 -1.80 16.44
N TYR A 90 -28.94 -1.73 15.98
CA TYR A 90 -29.85 -0.61 16.21
C TYR A 90 -31.15 -1.12 16.80
N MET A 91 -31.89 -0.24 17.43
CA MET A 91 -33.18 -0.57 18.05
C MET A 91 -34.28 0.35 17.56
N ASP A 92 -35.37 -0.23 17.09
CA ASP A 92 -36.64 0.50 16.94
C ASP A 92 -37.34 0.56 18.30
N CYS A 93 -37.25 1.71 18.93
CA CYS A 93 -37.85 1.93 20.24
C CYS A 93 -39.37 2.19 20.17
N THR A 94 -40.00 2.17 18.98
CA THR A 94 -41.44 2.43 18.82
C THR A 94 -42.29 1.17 18.78
N VAL A 95 -41.66 -0.02 18.70
CA VAL A 95 -42.37 -1.30 18.67
C VAL A 95 -43.26 -1.47 19.90
N LEU A 96 -44.44 -2.05 19.71
CA LEU A 96 -45.48 -2.29 20.75
C LEU A 96 -45.88 -1.03 21.55
N LYS A 97 -45.72 0.19 20.94
CA LYS A 97 -46.18 1.43 21.58
C LYS A 97 -47.67 1.59 21.36
N ALA A 98 -48.47 1.02 22.26
CA ALA A 98 -49.93 1.20 22.25
C ALA A 98 -50.30 2.58 22.83
N LYS A 99 -51.20 3.31 22.16
CA LYS A 99 -51.54 4.70 22.52
C LYS A 99 -52.15 4.86 23.91
N ASN A 100 -52.72 3.79 24.55
CA ASN A 100 -53.44 3.90 25.84
C ASN A 100 -53.30 2.67 26.77
N ASN A 101 -52.32 1.79 26.61
CA ASN A 101 -52.17 0.61 27.48
C ASN A 101 -50.98 0.76 28.44
N LYS A 102 -51.22 1.31 29.63
CA LYS A 102 -50.21 1.49 30.68
C LYS A 102 -49.56 0.17 31.16
N SER A 103 -50.30 -0.95 31.14
CA SER A 103 -49.78 -2.26 31.56
C SER A 103 -48.73 -2.79 30.59
N GLU A 104 -48.96 -2.66 29.28
CA GLU A 104 -47.98 -3.08 28.24
C GLU A 104 -46.73 -2.21 28.27
N GLU A 105 -46.87 -0.90 28.46
CA GLU A 105 -45.74 0.01 28.58
C GLU A 105 -44.87 -0.33 29.81
N THR A 106 -45.48 -0.68 30.94
CA THR A 106 -44.75 -1.09 32.15
C THR A 106 -43.97 -2.39 31.89
N LYS A 107 -44.60 -3.39 31.26
CA LYS A 107 -43.93 -4.65 30.87
C LYS A 107 -42.78 -4.41 29.90
N TRP A 108 -42.95 -3.55 28.90
CA TRP A 108 -41.90 -3.21 27.97
C TRP A 108 -40.71 -2.53 28.65
N ARG A 109 -40.97 -1.57 29.57
CA ARG A 109 -39.94 -0.88 30.36
C ARG A 109 -39.16 -1.83 31.28
N SER A 110 -39.83 -2.84 31.85
CA SER A 110 -39.16 -3.88 32.63
C SER A 110 -38.19 -4.70 31.78
N LYS A 111 -38.66 -5.21 30.61
CA LYS A 111 -37.82 -5.95 29.67
C LYS A 111 -36.67 -5.07 29.13
N ALA A 112 -36.90 -3.78 28.87
CA ALA A 112 -35.86 -2.83 28.44
C ALA A 112 -34.78 -2.63 29.52
N ARG A 113 -35.13 -2.69 30.81
CA ARG A 113 -34.15 -2.63 31.90
C ARG A 113 -33.27 -3.87 31.94
N GLU A 114 -33.86 -5.06 31.77
CA GLU A 114 -33.13 -6.32 31.66
C GLU A 114 -32.24 -6.38 30.42
N LEU A 115 -32.76 -5.95 29.25
CA LEU A 115 -31.97 -5.78 28.03
C LEU A 115 -30.75 -4.89 28.28
N ALA A 116 -30.94 -3.72 28.90
CA ALA A 116 -29.86 -2.77 29.18
C ALA A 116 -28.79 -3.36 30.11
N LYS A 117 -29.20 -4.17 31.10
CA LYS A 117 -28.28 -4.91 31.98
C LYS A 117 -27.48 -5.95 31.20
N GLY A 118 -28.12 -6.72 30.31
CA GLY A 118 -27.46 -7.70 29.45
C GLY A 118 -26.49 -7.04 28.46
N LEU A 119 -26.88 -5.93 27.84
CA LEU A 119 -26.00 -5.16 26.95
C LEU A 119 -24.75 -4.65 27.67
N SER A 120 -24.90 -4.15 28.91
CA SER A 120 -23.77 -3.71 29.75
C SER A 120 -22.78 -4.84 30.03
N GLN A 121 -23.29 -6.04 30.31
CA GLN A 121 -22.45 -7.23 30.58
C GLN A 121 -21.67 -7.69 29.33
N ILE A 122 -22.29 -7.57 28.13
CA ILE A 122 -21.68 -7.99 26.88
C ILE A 122 -20.69 -6.95 26.37
N TYR A 123 -21.10 -5.69 26.25
CA TYR A 123 -20.28 -4.63 25.68
C TYR A 123 -19.18 -4.10 26.61
N LYS A 124 -19.43 -4.10 27.91
CA LYS A 124 -18.52 -3.62 28.98
C LYS A 124 -17.98 -2.18 28.77
N ASP A 125 -18.71 -1.37 28.02
CA ASP A 125 -18.35 0.02 27.68
C ASP A 125 -19.20 1.06 28.38
N LYS A 126 -20.43 0.68 28.79
CA LYS A 126 -21.39 1.52 29.52
C LYS A 126 -22.11 0.72 30.61
N SER A 127 -22.59 1.41 31.63
CA SER A 127 -23.42 0.80 32.67
C SER A 127 -24.81 0.43 32.15
N GLY A 128 -25.49 -0.49 32.83
CA GLY A 128 -26.87 -0.83 32.50
C GLY A 128 -27.81 0.37 32.60
N ALA A 129 -27.54 1.30 33.51
CA ALA A 129 -28.32 2.54 33.66
C ALA A 129 -28.17 3.47 32.44
N GLU A 130 -26.97 3.59 31.91
CA GLU A 130 -26.70 4.38 30.68
C GLU A 130 -27.36 3.77 29.44
N TYR A 131 -27.26 2.45 29.23
CA TYR A 131 -27.98 1.76 28.17
C TYR A 131 -29.48 1.93 28.28
N TYR A 132 -30.02 1.79 29.52
CA TYR A 132 -31.44 2.02 29.78
C TYR A 132 -31.87 3.44 29.41
N LYS A 133 -31.07 4.45 29.79
CA LYS A 133 -31.32 5.86 29.44
C LYS A 133 -31.36 6.05 27.93
N ILE A 134 -30.43 5.45 27.18
CA ILE A 134 -30.40 5.52 25.68
C ILE A 134 -31.72 4.97 25.11
N ILE A 135 -32.14 3.78 25.58
CA ILE A 135 -33.35 3.10 25.09
C ILE A 135 -34.61 3.91 25.42
N ILE A 136 -34.74 4.41 26.67
CA ILE A 136 -35.91 5.18 27.09
C ILE A 136 -35.99 6.52 26.38
N THR A 137 -34.88 7.24 26.25
CA THR A 137 -34.83 8.48 25.48
C THR A 137 -35.25 8.23 24.02
N GLY A 138 -34.81 7.12 23.41
CA GLY A 138 -35.25 6.71 22.09
C GLY A 138 -36.76 6.43 22.01
N ARG A 139 -37.32 5.78 23.03
CA ARG A 139 -38.76 5.51 23.16
C ARG A 139 -39.60 6.78 23.27
N GLU A 140 -39.18 7.70 24.12
CA GLU A 140 -39.85 8.98 24.34
C GLU A 140 -39.87 9.83 23.09
N ARG A 141 -38.74 9.90 22.36
CA ARG A 141 -38.60 10.64 21.09
C ARG A 141 -39.29 9.92 19.91
N GLY A 142 -39.76 8.69 20.07
CA GLY A 142 -40.32 7.90 18.97
C GLY A 142 -39.27 7.51 17.92
N SER A 143 -38.01 7.31 18.33
CA SER A 143 -36.93 6.97 17.41
C SER A 143 -37.01 5.51 17.00
N ARG A 144 -36.96 5.26 15.68
CA ARG A 144 -36.98 3.93 15.08
C ARG A 144 -35.58 3.36 14.82
N TYR A 145 -34.53 4.15 15.01
CA TYR A 145 -33.16 3.76 14.64
C TYR A 145 -32.17 4.30 15.68
N VAL A 146 -32.20 3.67 16.87
CA VAL A 146 -31.31 4.04 17.97
C VAL A 146 -30.10 3.14 17.95
N LYS A 147 -28.89 3.71 17.77
CA LYS A 147 -27.64 2.96 17.76
C LYS A 147 -27.35 2.36 19.14
N ILE A 148 -27.10 1.04 19.19
CA ILE A 148 -26.77 0.29 20.41
C ILE A 148 -25.34 -0.22 20.32
N GLY A 149 -24.48 0.22 21.24
CA GLY A 149 -23.10 -0.22 21.35
C GLY A 149 -22.22 0.04 20.13
N LYS A 150 -21.07 -0.61 20.13
CA LYS A 150 -20.13 -0.67 18.99
C LYS A 150 -20.41 -1.88 18.10
N PRO A 151 -19.85 -1.94 16.87
CA PRO A 151 -19.94 -3.12 16.03
C PRO A 151 -19.37 -4.38 16.72
N ILE A 152 -20.01 -5.53 16.49
CA ILE A 152 -19.72 -6.82 17.14
C ILE A 152 -19.57 -7.93 16.09
N ASP A 153 -18.91 -8.99 16.46
CA ASP A 153 -18.80 -10.21 15.66
C ASP A 153 -20.07 -11.07 15.71
N HIS A 154 -20.06 -12.18 14.99
CA HIS A 154 -21.22 -13.08 14.89
C HIS A 154 -21.53 -13.79 16.22
N GLU A 155 -20.53 -14.14 17.02
CA GLU A 155 -20.71 -14.86 18.28
C GLU A 155 -21.41 -13.96 19.32
N ILE A 156 -20.92 -12.74 19.45
CA ILE A 156 -21.53 -11.73 20.31
C ILE A 156 -22.95 -11.37 19.82
N LEU A 157 -23.17 -11.30 18.50
CA LEU A 157 -24.51 -11.08 17.94
C LEU A 157 -25.50 -12.14 18.39
N GLN A 158 -25.11 -13.42 18.39
CA GLN A 158 -26.00 -14.51 18.85
C GLN A 158 -26.34 -14.35 20.33
N SER A 159 -25.38 -13.91 21.14
CA SER A 159 -25.60 -13.62 22.56
C SER A 159 -26.58 -12.46 22.76
N ILE A 160 -26.46 -11.38 22.00
CA ILE A 160 -27.36 -10.23 22.06
C ILE A 160 -28.78 -10.58 21.60
N LYS A 161 -28.94 -11.42 20.57
CA LYS A 161 -30.25 -11.88 20.10
C LYS A 161 -31.05 -12.66 21.15
N ARG A 162 -30.39 -13.22 22.16
CA ARG A 162 -31.05 -13.97 23.25
C ARG A 162 -31.56 -13.06 24.37
N LEU A 163 -31.15 -11.77 24.40
CA LEU A 163 -31.56 -10.85 25.43
C LEU A 163 -33.06 -10.51 25.36
N PRO A 164 -33.70 -10.18 26.50
CA PRO A 164 -35.10 -9.75 26.53
C PRO A 164 -35.40 -8.63 25.54
N LEU A 165 -36.56 -8.60 24.96
CA LEU A 165 -37.00 -7.83 23.80
C LEU A 165 -36.31 -8.31 22.49
N PHE A 166 -35.01 -8.37 22.41
CA PHE A 166 -34.29 -8.75 21.18
C PHE A 166 -34.57 -10.19 20.74
N ASN A 167 -34.86 -11.10 21.67
CA ASN A 167 -35.29 -12.46 21.39
C ASN A 167 -36.69 -12.54 20.73
N GLU A 168 -37.45 -11.46 20.74
CA GLU A 168 -38.75 -11.36 20.07
C GLU A 168 -38.64 -10.92 18.60
N GLY A 169 -37.41 -10.65 18.13
CA GLY A 169 -37.09 -10.30 16.74
C GLY A 169 -37.36 -8.84 16.41
N GLN A 170 -37.26 -8.53 15.11
CA GLN A 170 -37.31 -7.15 14.61
C GLN A 170 -38.68 -6.48 14.86
N TYR A 171 -39.77 -7.17 14.59
CA TYR A 171 -41.11 -6.55 14.61
C TYR A 171 -41.71 -6.40 16.01
N LYS A 172 -41.36 -7.27 16.94
CA LYS A 172 -41.86 -7.23 18.33
C LYS A 172 -40.79 -6.71 19.30
N GLY A 173 -39.55 -7.13 19.11
CA GLY A 173 -38.42 -6.75 19.96
C GLY A 173 -37.68 -5.51 19.52
N GLY A 174 -37.86 -5.10 18.27
CA GLY A 174 -37.27 -3.87 17.71
C GLY A 174 -35.78 -3.97 17.38
N ILE A 175 -35.19 -5.17 17.40
CA ILE A 175 -33.78 -5.32 17.02
C ILE A 175 -33.60 -5.12 15.50
N ILE A 176 -32.69 -4.25 15.11
CA ILE A 176 -32.27 -4.02 13.72
C ILE A 176 -30.78 -4.33 13.64
N ILE A 177 -30.42 -5.25 12.74
CA ILE A 177 -29.05 -5.72 12.57
C ILE A 177 -28.56 -5.24 11.20
N GLN A 178 -27.53 -4.43 11.21
CA GLN A 178 -26.85 -4.02 9.99
C GLN A 178 -25.50 -4.72 9.92
N LYS A 179 -25.31 -5.56 8.88
CA LYS A 179 -24.02 -6.18 8.57
C LYS A 179 -23.16 -5.15 7.85
N ASN A 180 -21.95 -4.93 8.36
CA ASN A 180 -20.92 -4.11 7.72
C ASN A 180 -19.62 -4.90 7.76
N ASP A 181 -18.96 -5.03 6.63
CA ASP A 181 -17.64 -5.66 6.61
C ASP A 181 -16.60 -4.67 7.15
N THR A 182 -15.80 -5.12 8.12
CA THR A 182 -14.72 -4.33 8.70
C THR A 182 -13.39 -4.90 8.26
N ARG A 183 -12.50 -4.04 7.77
CA ARG A 183 -11.16 -4.42 7.36
C ARG A 183 -10.28 -4.65 8.59
N GLN A 184 -9.79 -5.88 8.73
CA GLN A 184 -8.91 -6.31 9.81
C GLN A 184 -7.47 -6.45 9.29
N TYR A 185 -6.51 -6.13 10.17
CA TYR A 185 -5.07 -6.24 9.91
C TYR A 185 -4.45 -7.04 11.05
N PRO A 186 -4.36 -8.37 10.95
CA PRO A 186 -3.99 -9.26 12.06
C PRO A 186 -2.65 -8.92 12.72
N TYR A 187 -1.69 -8.40 11.94
CA TYR A 187 -0.36 -8.02 12.42
C TYR A 187 -0.24 -6.53 12.79
N GLY A 188 -1.37 -5.83 12.95
CA GLY A 188 -1.42 -4.47 13.47
C GLY A 188 -0.63 -3.45 12.66
N ALA A 189 0.51 -2.99 13.22
CA ALA A 189 1.36 -1.96 12.61
C ALA A 189 2.41 -2.52 11.63
N LEU A 190 2.63 -3.84 11.62
CA LEU A 190 3.66 -4.48 10.80
C LEU A 190 3.36 -4.32 9.31
N ALA A 191 4.33 -3.84 8.53
CA ALA A 191 4.22 -3.55 7.09
C ALA A 191 3.01 -2.64 6.73
N ARG A 192 2.54 -1.84 7.69
CA ARG A 192 1.30 -1.08 7.56
C ARG A 192 1.30 -0.11 6.37
N ARG A 193 2.44 0.50 6.08
CA ARG A 193 2.57 1.42 4.95
C ARG A 193 2.63 0.70 3.62
N THR A 194 3.19 -0.50 3.58
CA THR A 194 3.27 -1.36 2.39
C THR A 194 1.91 -1.98 2.08
N ILE A 195 1.24 -2.57 3.08
CA ILE A 195 -0.12 -3.10 2.93
C ILE A 195 -1.09 -1.94 2.61
N GLY A 196 -0.99 -0.85 3.33
CA GLY A 196 -1.88 0.30 3.17
C GLY A 196 -3.16 0.19 4.00
N TYR A 197 -4.13 1.02 3.66
CA TYR A 197 -5.44 1.04 4.29
C TYR A 197 -6.47 1.72 3.39
N VAL A 198 -7.73 1.33 3.56
CA VAL A 198 -8.88 1.97 2.91
C VAL A 198 -9.29 3.17 3.75
N LYS A 199 -9.39 4.35 3.13
CA LYS A 199 -10.02 5.52 3.74
C LYS A 199 -11.48 5.58 3.30
N ASP A 200 -12.40 5.85 4.23
CA ASP A 200 -13.80 6.11 3.90
C ASP A 200 -13.90 7.25 2.88
N ASN A 201 -14.52 6.97 1.74
CA ASN A 201 -14.63 7.87 0.58
C ASN A 201 -15.35 9.20 0.88
N ASN A 202 -16.00 9.33 2.05
CA ASN A 202 -16.80 10.50 2.40
C ASN A 202 -16.00 11.71 2.94
N LYS A 203 -14.68 11.61 3.10
CA LYS A 203 -13.87 12.67 3.73
C LYS A 203 -12.57 13.06 3.02
N SER A 204 -12.24 12.50 1.86
CA SER A 204 -11.02 12.89 1.15
C SER A 204 -11.21 12.90 -0.37
N ASN A 205 -10.82 14.01 -1.01
CA ASN A 205 -10.69 14.11 -2.45
C ASN A 205 -9.78 12.98 -2.98
N GLY A 206 -10.35 11.95 -3.51
CA GLY A 206 -9.95 10.91 -4.49
C GLY A 206 -8.52 10.41 -4.66
N ASN A 207 -7.49 10.95 -4.01
CA ASN A 207 -6.08 10.69 -4.38
C ASN A 207 -5.24 9.91 -3.35
N ASN A 208 -5.82 9.32 -2.33
CA ASN A 208 -5.05 8.61 -1.30
C ASN A 208 -4.99 7.09 -1.54
N LYS A 209 -4.36 6.69 -2.64
CA LYS A 209 -4.02 5.29 -2.92
C LYS A 209 -2.78 4.89 -2.12
N ILE A 210 -2.97 4.37 -0.91
CA ILE A 210 -1.89 4.02 0.01
C ILE A 210 -1.66 2.52 -0.01
N GLY A 211 -0.41 2.11 -0.26
CA GLY A 211 0.02 0.72 -0.23
C GLY A 211 -0.67 -0.15 -1.28
N LEU A 212 -0.66 -1.47 -1.05
CA LEU A 212 -1.34 -2.45 -1.89
C LEU A 212 -2.85 -2.24 -1.89
N GLU A 213 -3.45 -1.92 -0.74
CA GLU A 213 -4.87 -1.60 -0.62
C GLU A 213 -5.33 -0.52 -1.59
N GLY A 214 -4.52 0.52 -1.75
CA GLY A 214 -4.85 1.61 -2.66
C GLY A 214 -4.48 1.33 -4.12
N ARG A 215 -3.34 0.69 -4.38
CA ARG A 215 -2.87 0.41 -5.73
C ARG A 215 -3.73 -0.62 -6.44
N PHE A 216 -4.19 -1.65 -5.70
CA PHE A 216 -5.00 -2.76 -6.21
C PHE A 216 -6.47 -2.67 -5.80
N ASP A 217 -6.94 -1.47 -5.46
CA ASP A 217 -8.33 -1.25 -5.05
C ASP A 217 -9.33 -1.79 -6.08
N TYR A 218 -9.06 -1.64 -7.37
CA TYR A 218 -9.90 -2.12 -8.48
C TYR A 218 -10.02 -3.65 -8.56
N ILE A 219 -9.12 -4.40 -7.91
CA ILE A 219 -9.16 -5.86 -7.79
C ILE A 219 -9.80 -6.27 -6.46
N LEU A 220 -9.33 -5.62 -5.36
CA LEU A 220 -9.74 -5.95 -4.01
C LEU A 220 -11.19 -5.55 -3.71
N HIS A 221 -11.70 -4.47 -4.30
CA HIS A 221 -13.03 -3.93 -3.97
C HIS A 221 -14.17 -4.83 -4.47
N GLY A 222 -14.00 -5.49 -5.62
CA GLY A 222 -15.09 -6.23 -6.27
C GLY A 222 -16.07 -5.31 -6.99
N LYS A 223 -17.30 -5.82 -7.27
CA LYS A 223 -18.34 -5.06 -7.93
C LYS A 223 -19.62 -5.07 -7.10
N GLU A 224 -20.19 -3.89 -6.89
CA GLU A 224 -21.45 -3.73 -6.17
C GLU A 224 -22.60 -4.42 -6.92
N GLY A 225 -23.42 -5.12 -6.14
CA GLY A 225 -24.73 -5.60 -6.57
C GLY A 225 -25.84 -4.64 -6.14
N TYR A 226 -27.05 -4.93 -6.53
CA TYR A 226 -28.22 -4.19 -6.03
C TYR A 226 -29.49 -5.03 -6.11
N LYS A 227 -30.44 -4.69 -5.23
CA LYS A 227 -31.81 -5.20 -5.25
C LYS A 227 -32.79 -4.04 -5.13
N TRP A 228 -33.93 -4.20 -5.78
CA TRP A 228 -35.01 -3.24 -5.65
C TRP A 228 -35.92 -3.63 -4.48
N MET A 229 -36.26 -2.67 -3.65
CA MET A 229 -37.15 -2.82 -2.51
C MET A 229 -38.42 -2.03 -2.76
N LYS A 230 -39.62 -2.61 -2.50
CA LYS A 230 -40.91 -1.91 -2.54
C LYS A 230 -41.26 -1.40 -1.15
N ILE A 231 -41.84 -0.21 -1.05
CA ILE A 231 -42.45 0.29 0.17
C ILE A 231 -43.92 -0.08 0.12
N ALA A 232 -44.32 -1.00 1.01
CA ALA A 232 -45.72 -1.39 1.18
C ALA A 232 -46.54 -0.29 1.90
N ASP A 233 -47.87 -0.35 1.84
CA ASP A 233 -48.77 0.69 2.39
C ASP A 233 -48.59 0.96 3.87
N ASN A 234 -48.14 0.00 4.65
CA ASN A 234 -47.81 0.12 6.07
C ASN A 234 -46.37 0.64 6.32
N LYS A 235 -45.68 1.17 5.29
CA LYS A 235 -44.27 1.58 5.28
C LYS A 235 -43.27 0.44 5.51
N ALA A 236 -43.68 -0.82 5.41
CA ALA A 236 -42.76 -1.95 5.39
C ALA A 236 -41.94 -1.97 4.09
N ILE A 237 -40.64 -2.19 4.19
CA ILE A 237 -39.75 -2.33 3.04
C ILE A 237 -39.62 -3.82 2.74
N ILE A 238 -40.09 -4.24 1.57
CA ILE A 238 -40.08 -5.65 1.13
C ILE A 238 -39.30 -5.79 -0.19
N PRO A 239 -38.63 -6.93 -0.44
CA PRO A 239 -37.98 -7.17 -1.72
C PRO A 239 -38.97 -7.09 -2.87
N ASN A 240 -38.59 -6.43 -3.95
CA ASN A 240 -39.37 -6.43 -5.19
C ASN A 240 -38.92 -7.60 -6.07
N THR A 241 -39.63 -8.71 -5.97
CA THR A 241 -39.35 -9.95 -6.73
C THR A 241 -39.48 -9.80 -8.25
N ASP A 242 -40.21 -8.79 -8.70
CA ASP A 242 -40.47 -8.54 -10.14
C ASP A 242 -39.41 -7.65 -10.79
N SER A 243 -38.40 -7.20 -10.02
CA SER A 243 -37.35 -6.29 -10.51
C SER A 243 -35.99 -6.99 -10.56
N ALA A 244 -35.11 -6.49 -11.44
CA ALA A 244 -33.78 -7.01 -11.63
C ALA A 244 -32.98 -7.04 -10.30
N PHE A 245 -32.49 -8.21 -9.96
CA PHE A 245 -31.52 -8.46 -8.91
C PHE A 245 -30.14 -8.63 -9.56
N VAL A 246 -29.16 -7.83 -9.12
CA VAL A 246 -27.77 -7.98 -9.52
C VAL A 246 -26.98 -8.40 -8.29
N LYS A 247 -26.41 -9.59 -8.32
CA LYS A 247 -25.55 -10.11 -7.24
C LYS A 247 -24.26 -9.30 -7.19
N ALA A 248 -23.78 -8.98 -5.99
CA ALA A 248 -22.43 -8.45 -5.82
C ALA A 248 -21.37 -9.51 -6.21
N GLU A 249 -20.30 -9.07 -6.86
CA GLU A 249 -19.14 -9.90 -7.16
C GLU A 249 -18.05 -9.54 -6.14
N ASP A 250 -17.65 -10.49 -5.29
CA ASP A 250 -16.62 -10.27 -4.28
C ASP A 250 -15.27 -9.92 -4.92
N GLY A 251 -14.46 -9.16 -4.19
CA GLY A 251 -13.11 -8.81 -4.60
C GLY A 251 -12.20 -10.04 -4.65
N LYS A 252 -11.17 -9.96 -5.50
CA LYS A 252 -10.15 -11.02 -5.60
C LYS A 252 -9.05 -10.78 -4.58
N ASP A 253 -8.42 -11.86 -4.16
CA ASP A 253 -7.33 -11.84 -3.19
C ASP A 253 -5.99 -11.52 -3.86
N LEU A 254 -5.10 -10.86 -3.12
CA LEU A 254 -3.72 -10.61 -3.53
C LEU A 254 -2.78 -11.49 -2.71
N ARG A 255 -2.08 -12.43 -3.35
CA ARG A 255 -0.95 -13.12 -2.76
C ARG A 255 0.30 -12.28 -2.95
N THR A 256 0.99 -11.99 -1.86
CA THR A 256 2.20 -11.16 -1.86
C THR A 256 3.45 -12.00 -1.67
N THR A 257 4.60 -11.41 -2.02
CA THR A 257 5.93 -11.98 -1.75
C THR A 257 6.41 -11.75 -0.31
N LEU A 258 5.68 -10.94 0.48
CA LEU A 258 6.08 -10.62 1.85
C LEU A 258 6.11 -11.88 2.72
N ASN A 259 7.20 -12.05 3.46
CA ASN A 259 7.33 -13.08 4.48
C ASN A 259 7.23 -12.43 5.85
N ILE A 260 6.25 -12.86 6.64
CA ILE A 260 5.93 -12.19 7.91
C ILE A 260 7.08 -12.30 8.90
N ASP A 261 7.78 -13.44 8.96
CA ASP A 261 8.88 -13.62 9.91
C ASP A 261 10.10 -12.76 9.54
N ILE A 262 10.41 -12.64 8.24
CA ILE A 262 11.47 -11.74 7.75
C ILE A 262 11.08 -10.27 7.96
N GLN A 263 9.81 -9.93 7.75
CA GLN A 263 9.28 -8.59 7.98
C GLN A 263 9.38 -8.19 9.46
N ASP A 264 9.03 -9.10 10.36
CA ASP A 264 9.09 -8.90 11.81
C ASP A 264 10.55 -8.74 12.29
N ILE A 265 11.43 -9.62 11.83
CA ILE A 265 12.88 -9.52 12.10
C ILE A 265 13.44 -8.16 11.65
N ALA A 266 13.04 -7.71 10.45
CA ALA A 266 13.54 -6.47 9.89
C ALA A 266 12.99 -5.23 10.63
N ASP A 267 11.70 -5.25 11.03
CA ASP A 267 11.08 -4.17 11.82
C ASP A 267 11.72 -4.10 13.21
N ASP A 268 11.83 -5.22 13.90
CA ASP A 268 12.42 -5.31 15.23
C ASP A 268 13.88 -4.85 15.23
N ALA A 269 14.70 -5.32 14.29
CA ALA A 269 16.10 -4.95 14.18
C ALA A 269 16.27 -3.43 13.94
N LEU A 270 15.48 -2.84 13.04
CA LEU A 270 15.54 -1.40 12.81
C LEU A 270 15.04 -0.65 14.04
N ARG A 271 13.91 -1.03 14.60
CA ARG A 271 13.29 -0.38 15.73
C ARG A 271 14.19 -0.40 16.96
N ALA A 272 14.77 -1.54 17.30
CA ALA A 272 15.68 -1.70 18.44
C ALA A 272 16.90 -0.76 18.34
N ASN A 273 17.45 -0.59 17.14
CA ASN A 273 18.66 0.19 16.90
C ASN A 273 18.43 1.71 16.84
N ILE A 274 17.19 2.18 16.57
CA ILE A 274 16.90 3.61 16.42
C ILE A 274 15.97 4.19 17.49
N ALA A 275 15.22 3.37 18.24
CA ALA A 275 14.19 3.83 19.15
C ALA A 275 14.72 4.79 20.22
N ASN A 276 15.83 4.46 20.83
CA ASN A 276 16.42 5.19 21.97
C ASN A 276 17.30 6.38 21.55
N ASN A 277 17.47 6.65 20.26
CA ASN A 277 18.26 7.76 19.78
C ASN A 277 17.36 8.90 19.25
N PRO A 278 17.16 9.99 20.02
CA PRO A 278 16.28 11.10 19.62
C PRO A 278 16.85 11.93 18.44
N LYS A 279 18.13 11.75 18.08
CA LYS A 279 18.74 12.42 16.92
C LYS A 279 18.39 11.74 15.60
N ILE A 280 17.70 10.58 15.64
CA ILE A 280 17.29 9.83 14.46
C ILE A 280 15.83 10.15 14.12
N GLU A 281 15.63 10.62 12.89
CA GLU A 281 14.33 10.89 12.29
C GLU A 281 13.57 9.58 11.99
N GLY A 282 14.29 8.56 11.50
CA GLY A 282 13.72 7.29 11.12
C GLY A 282 14.65 6.48 10.22
N GLY A 283 14.09 5.49 9.55
CA GLY A 283 14.85 4.65 8.61
C GLY A 283 13.96 3.69 7.83
N CYS A 284 14.57 2.99 6.88
CA CYS A 284 13.92 1.91 6.15
C CYS A 284 14.84 0.71 5.99
N VAL A 285 14.20 -0.46 5.87
CA VAL A 285 14.85 -1.72 5.51
C VAL A 285 14.08 -2.36 4.36
N ILE A 286 14.80 -2.88 3.37
CA ILE A 286 14.23 -3.71 2.33
C ILE A 286 15.04 -5.00 2.25
N VAL A 287 14.35 -6.14 2.28
CA VAL A 287 14.93 -7.48 2.05
C VAL A 287 14.38 -8.01 0.73
N MET A 288 15.27 -8.38 -0.19
CA MET A 288 14.91 -8.80 -1.55
C MET A 288 15.57 -10.14 -1.86
N ASP A 289 14.82 -11.08 -2.42
CA ASP A 289 15.33 -12.36 -2.92
C ASP A 289 16.23 -12.12 -4.14
N VAL A 290 17.42 -12.71 -4.14
CA VAL A 290 18.42 -12.47 -5.18
C VAL A 290 17.98 -13.05 -6.52
N SER A 291 17.41 -14.22 -6.52
CA SER A 291 17.09 -14.98 -7.73
C SER A 291 15.84 -14.48 -8.45
N THR A 292 14.86 -13.98 -7.70
CA THR A 292 13.52 -13.64 -8.21
C THR A 292 13.23 -12.16 -8.25
N GLY A 293 13.85 -11.37 -7.38
CA GLY A 293 13.50 -9.97 -7.18
C GLY A 293 12.32 -9.75 -6.23
N ALA A 294 11.81 -10.80 -5.61
CA ALA A 294 10.70 -10.74 -4.67
C ALA A 294 11.08 -9.94 -3.41
N ILE A 295 10.27 -8.96 -3.04
CA ILE A 295 10.44 -8.22 -1.79
C ILE A 295 9.88 -9.06 -0.64
N ARG A 296 10.76 -9.57 0.21
CA ARG A 296 10.41 -10.40 1.38
C ARG A 296 10.04 -9.56 2.61
N ALA A 297 10.64 -8.35 2.72
CA ALA A 297 10.30 -7.38 3.75
C ALA A 297 10.51 -5.96 3.24
N MET A 298 9.65 -5.04 3.70
CA MET A 298 9.76 -3.60 3.45
C MET A 298 9.29 -2.83 4.68
N VAL A 299 10.23 -2.34 5.47
CA VAL A 299 10.01 -1.60 6.71
C VAL A 299 10.26 -0.12 6.49
N ASN A 300 9.39 0.74 7.02
CA ASN A 300 9.49 2.19 6.88
C ASN A 300 9.11 2.85 8.21
N LEU A 301 10.08 3.23 9.02
CA LEU A 301 9.86 3.83 10.32
C LEU A 301 10.19 5.32 10.30
N LEU A 302 9.23 6.15 10.68
CA LEU A 302 9.44 7.58 10.94
C LEU A 302 9.00 7.92 12.35
N ARG A 303 9.74 8.80 12.98
CA ARG A 303 9.44 9.31 14.32
C ARG A 303 8.37 10.39 14.23
N ASP A 304 7.28 10.18 14.91
CA ASP A 304 6.21 11.16 15.07
C ASP A 304 6.67 12.29 15.98
N SER A 305 6.58 13.52 15.50
CA SER A 305 7.08 14.71 16.22
C SER A 305 6.31 15.01 17.51
N THR A 306 5.08 14.55 17.63
CA THR A 306 4.20 14.81 18.77
C THR A 306 4.33 13.72 19.84
N THR A 307 4.30 12.47 19.42
CA THR A 307 4.27 11.30 20.34
C THR A 307 5.66 10.70 20.56
N ASN A 308 6.66 11.10 19.77
CA ASN A 308 8.02 10.53 19.74
C ASN A 308 8.05 9.02 19.42
N LYS A 309 6.94 8.43 18.94
CA LYS A 309 6.84 7.02 18.56
C LYS A 309 7.26 6.81 17.11
N LEU A 310 7.86 5.64 16.85
CA LEU A 310 8.21 5.20 15.49
C LEU A 310 6.99 4.54 14.84
N ASN A 311 6.53 5.10 13.72
CA ASN A 311 5.35 4.64 12.99
C ASN A 311 5.65 4.52 11.49
N GLU A 312 4.95 3.63 10.80
CA GLU A 312 4.99 3.52 9.34
C GLU A 312 4.05 4.56 8.68
N SER A 313 4.43 5.84 8.71
CA SER A 313 3.63 6.96 8.18
C SER A 313 3.94 7.29 6.71
N TYR A 314 5.16 7.01 6.24
CA TYR A 314 5.61 7.29 4.88
C TYR A 314 6.48 6.16 4.34
N ASN A 315 6.38 5.84 3.04
CA ASN A 315 7.23 4.84 2.41
C ASN A 315 8.57 5.46 2.00
N LEU A 316 9.56 5.38 2.89
CA LEU A 316 10.91 5.88 2.66
C LEU A 316 11.64 5.10 1.56
N ALA A 317 11.37 3.79 1.46
CA ALA A 317 12.05 2.87 0.56
C ALA A 317 11.91 3.27 -0.92
N ILE A 318 10.77 3.83 -1.30
CA ILE A 318 10.45 4.22 -2.69
C ILE A 318 10.14 5.72 -2.86
N GLY A 319 9.74 6.38 -1.78
CA GLY A 319 9.28 7.77 -1.83
C GLY A 319 10.34 8.81 -1.47
N ARG A 320 11.41 8.43 -0.77
CA ARG A 320 12.49 9.35 -0.42
C ARG A 320 13.64 9.18 -1.41
N VAL A 321 13.86 10.19 -2.25
CA VAL A 321 15.04 10.29 -3.10
C VAL A 321 16.13 11.10 -2.39
N GLY A 322 17.37 10.70 -2.58
CA GLY A 322 18.52 11.39 -1.99
C GLY A 322 19.82 10.95 -2.65
N GLU A 323 20.86 11.66 -2.32
CA GLU A 323 22.22 11.34 -2.75
C GLU A 323 22.68 10.07 -2.03
N PRO A 324 23.00 8.97 -2.75
CA PRO A 324 23.34 7.70 -2.13
C PRO A 324 24.68 7.68 -1.39
N GLY A 325 25.58 8.60 -1.70
CA GLY A 325 26.92 8.65 -1.17
C GLY A 325 27.74 7.42 -1.53
N SER A 326 28.64 7.00 -0.64
CA SER A 326 29.68 6.00 -0.92
C SER A 326 29.18 4.60 -1.32
N VAL A 327 27.90 4.25 -1.14
CA VAL A 327 27.35 3.01 -1.70
C VAL A 327 27.35 3.06 -3.24
N PHE A 328 27.31 4.25 -3.82
CA PHE A 328 27.38 4.46 -5.26
C PHE A 328 28.76 4.18 -5.88
N LYS A 329 29.83 4.12 -5.08
CA LYS A 329 31.17 3.74 -5.58
C LYS A 329 31.20 2.36 -6.23
N ALA A 330 30.27 1.48 -5.88
CA ALA A 330 30.12 0.19 -6.54
C ALA A 330 29.73 0.32 -8.01
N THR A 331 28.95 1.32 -8.41
CA THR A 331 28.60 1.60 -9.82
C THR A 331 29.82 2.07 -10.61
N THR A 332 30.63 2.94 -9.98
CA THR A 332 31.88 3.44 -10.57
C THR A 332 32.89 2.30 -10.75
N LEU A 333 33.09 1.48 -9.70
CA LEU A 333 33.99 0.32 -9.77
C LEU A 333 33.53 -0.70 -10.83
N MET A 334 32.23 -1.02 -10.88
CA MET A 334 31.67 -1.90 -11.90
C MET A 334 31.95 -1.35 -13.32
N SER A 335 31.72 -0.04 -13.54
CA SER A 335 31.94 0.60 -14.82
C SER A 335 33.41 0.51 -15.28
N LEU A 336 34.33 0.77 -14.37
CA LEU A 336 35.77 0.72 -14.63
C LEU A 336 36.28 -0.72 -14.88
N LEU A 337 35.81 -1.69 -14.09
CA LEU A 337 36.15 -3.11 -14.26
C LEU A 337 35.60 -3.66 -15.59
N GLU A 338 34.34 -3.38 -15.91
CA GLU A 338 33.68 -3.85 -17.13
C GLU A 338 34.30 -3.24 -18.40
N ASP A 339 34.79 -1.99 -18.33
CA ASP A 339 35.52 -1.35 -19.42
C ASP A 339 37.01 -1.76 -19.46
N GLY A 340 37.47 -2.65 -18.57
CA GLY A 340 38.88 -3.06 -18.50
C GLY A 340 39.83 -1.93 -18.17
N LYS A 341 39.36 -0.86 -17.53
CA LYS A 341 40.15 0.34 -17.19
C LYS A 341 41.00 0.15 -15.96
N VAL A 342 40.58 -0.71 -15.02
CA VAL A 342 41.32 -0.98 -13.79
C VAL A 342 41.20 -2.45 -13.40
N LYS A 343 42.19 -2.89 -12.60
CA LYS A 343 42.17 -4.14 -11.81
C LYS A 343 42.17 -3.76 -10.34
N LEU A 344 41.66 -4.63 -9.48
CA LEU A 344 41.64 -4.38 -8.02
C LEU A 344 43.07 -4.20 -7.42
N SER A 345 44.08 -4.80 -8.06
CA SER A 345 45.50 -4.74 -7.65
C SER A 345 46.24 -3.49 -8.14
N ASP A 346 45.64 -2.69 -9.04
CA ASP A 346 46.32 -1.54 -9.62
C ASP A 346 46.65 -0.51 -8.53
N GLN A 347 47.90 0.02 -8.57
CA GLN A 347 48.41 0.99 -7.62
C GLN A 347 48.14 2.41 -8.14
N ILE A 348 47.42 3.20 -7.37
CA ILE A 348 47.02 4.57 -7.68
C ILE A 348 47.85 5.53 -6.80
N PRO A 349 48.55 6.52 -7.40
CA PRO A 349 49.21 7.58 -6.62
C PRO A 349 48.20 8.34 -5.77
N THR A 350 48.55 8.56 -4.50
CA THR A 350 47.61 9.09 -3.50
C THR A 350 47.64 10.63 -3.42
N ASN A 351 48.70 11.28 -3.88
CA ASN A 351 48.87 12.73 -3.88
C ASN A 351 48.41 13.41 -2.57
N HIS A 352 48.70 12.82 -1.44
CA HIS A 352 48.26 13.28 -0.11
C HIS A 352 46.73 13.52 0.00
N GLY A 353 45.94 12.87 -0.84
CA GLY A 353 44.48 13.04 -0.90
C GLY A 353 43.98 14.30 -1.59
N ASP A 354 44.88 15.07 -2.21
CA ASP A 354 44.55 16.32 -2.89
C ASP A 354 44.13 16.08 -4.35
N LEU A 355 42.95 16.56 -4.70
CA LEU A 355 42.41 16.54 -6.07
C LEU A 355 41.81 17.91 -6.37
N LYS A 356 42.23 18.52 -7.47
CA LYS A 356 41.80 19.88 -7.88
C LYS A 356 40.26 19.94 -7.96
N GLY A 357 39.70 20.95 -7.29
CA GLY A 357 38.25 21.18 -7.26
C GLY A 357 37.52 20.43 -6.15
N PHE A 358 38.21 19.66 -5.32
CA PHE A 358 37.58 18.87 -4.24
C PHE A 358 38.29 19.09 -2.90
N SER A 359 37.57 18.81 -1.82
CA SER A 359 38.20 18.78 -0.49
C SER A 359 39.15 17.60 -0.35
N ARG A 360 40.20 17.78 0.39
CA ARG A 360 41.22 16.77 0.70
C ARG A 360 40.58 15.53 1.34
N ASP A 361 41.02 14.34 0.93
CA ASP A 361 40.55 13.08 1.47
C ASP A 361 41.37 12.65 2.70
N GLN A 362 40.80 12.77 3.89
CA GLN A 362 41.45 12.44 5.14
C GLN A 362 41.84 10.96 5.25
N HIS A 363 41.05 10.05 4.61
CA HIS A 363 41.40 8.62 4.60
C HIS A 363 42.75 8.36 3.93
N ILE A 364 43.09 9.11 2.90
CA ILE A 364 44.39 9.02 2.23
C ILE A 364 45.50 9.52 3.14
N VAL A 365 45.32 10.70 3.77
CA VAL A 365 46.30 11.29 4.69
C VAL A 365 46.65 10.33 5.83
N ASP A 366 45.62 9.72 6.44
CA ASP A 366 45.82 8.77 7.52
C ASP A 366 46.50 7.48 7.02
N TYR A 367 46.11 7.00 5.82
CA TYR A 367 46.74 5.83 5.21
C TYR A 367 48.24 6.05 4.93
N GLU A 368 48.60 7.14 4.30
CA GLU A 368 50.01 7.48 4.01
C GLU A 368 50.85 7.60 5.28
N ARG A 369 50.30 8.24 6.31
CA ARG A 369 50.97 8.40 7.62
C ARG A 369 51.27 7.06 8.27
N ILE A 370 50.31 6.10 8.19
CA ILE A 370 50.42 4.78 8.83
C ILE A 370 51.31 3.85 7.99
N ASN A 371 51.11 3.78 6.68
CA ASN A 371 51.74 2.77 5.82
C ASN A 371 53.05 3.26 5.15
N LYS A 372 53.39 4.55 5.31
CA LYS A 372 54.63 5.15 4.74
C LYS A 372 54.75 4.95 3.22
N THR A 373 53.64 5.05 2.49
CA THR A 373 53.54 4.87 1.03
C THR A 373 52.67 5.94 0.41
N ASP A 374 53.03 6.36 -0.80
CA ASP A 374 52.32 7.34 -1.64
C ASP A 374 51.40 6.68 -2.70
N LYS A 375 51.18 5.34 -2.58
CA LYS A 375 50.35 4.56 -3.49
C LYS A 375 49.38 3.70 -2.73
N MET A 376 48.20 3.48 -3.32
CA MET A 376 47.15 2.68 -2.75
C MET A 376 46.50 1.78 -3.84
N THR A 377 46.20 0.52 -3.50
CA THR A 377 45.47 -0.33 -4.43
C THR A 377 44.02 0.15 -4.61
N VAL A 378 43.45 -0.09 -5.79
CA VAL A 378 42.03 0.18 -6.05
C VAL A 378 41.15 -0.56 -5.02
N LEU A 379 41.49 -1.81 -4.69
CA LEU A 379 40.81 -2.60 -3.68
C LEU A 379 40.81 -1.90 -2.31
N HIS A 380 42.00 -1.50 -1.84
CA HIS A 380 42.10 -0.85 -0.52
C HIS A 380 41.39 0.50 -0.49
N GLY A 381 41.44 1.27 -1.58
CA GLY A 381 40.65 2.50 -1.72
C GLY A 381 39.14 2.25 -1.64
N PHE A 382 38.66 1.10 -2.10
CA PHE A 382 37.26 0.68 -1.98
C PHE A 382 36.92 0.21 -0.55
N GLU A 383 37.80 -0.55 0.10
CA GLU A 383 37.68 -1.01 1.49
C GLU A 383 37.50 0.14 2.49
N ILE A 384 38.39 1.16 2.40
CA ILE A 384 38.34 2.34 3.26
C ILE A 384 37.40 3.44 2.73
N SER A 385 36.75 3.18 1.58
CA SER A 385 35.81 4.13 0.97
C SER A 385 36.42 5.49 0.59
N SER A 386 37.66 5.51 0.07
CA SER A 386 38.35 6.73 -0.34
C SER A 386 37.59 7.50 -1.41
N ASN A 387 37.30 8.79 -1.17
CA ASN A 387 36.70 9.68 -2.14
C ASN A 387 37.70 10.07 -3.23
N TYR A 388 38.95 10.27 -2.84
CA TYR A 388 40.01 10.66 -3.76
C TYR A 388 40.23 9.61 -4.84
N ILE A 389 40.40 8.34 -4.48
CA ILE A 389 40.65 7.25 -5.42
C ILE A 389 39.53 7.17 -6.45
N PHE A 390 38.25 7.18 -6.03
CA PHE A 390 37.12 7.01 -6.94
C PHE A 390 36.85 8.23 -7.82
N ARG A 391 37.08 9.46 -7.31
CA ARG A 391 37.03 10.66 -8.11
C ARG A 391 38.12 10.66 -9.17
N LYS A 392 39.37 10.37 -8.76
CA LYS A 392 40.53 10.31 -9.68
C LYS A 392 40.31 9.29 -10.77
N LEU A 393 39.94 8.07 -10.44
CA LEU A 393 39.67 7.01 -11.43
C LEU A 393 38.57 7.38 -12.43
N ALA A 394 37.49 8.01 -11.96
CA ALA A 394 36.41 8.47 -12.86
C ALA A 394 36.88 9.59 -13.78
N ILE A 395 37.59 10.58 -13.26
CA ILE A 395 38.08 11.70 -14.03
C ILE A 395 39.13 11.23 -15.05
N ASP A 396 40.11 10.45 -14.64
CA ASP A 396 41.19 9.94 -15.51
C ASP A 396 40.66 9.09 -16.68
N ASN A 397 39.58 8.31 -16.45
CA ASN A 397 39.07 7.37 -17.45
C ASN A 397 37.87 7.88 -18.26
N TYR A 398 37.08 8.79 -17.70
CA TYR A 398 35.84 9.29 -18.32
C TYR A 398 35.76 10.80 -18.45
N GLY A 399 36.77 11.58 -17.96
CA GLY A 399 36.74 13.05 -17.97
C GLY A 399 36.53 13.66 -19.34
N ASN A 400 37.14 13.09 -20.38
CA ASN A 400 36.99 13.54 -21.78
C ASN A 400 35.64 13.08 -22.39
N ARG A 401 34.95 12.09 -21.83
CA ARG A 401 33.69 11.52 -22.33
C ARG A 401 32.78 11.13 -21.15
N PRO A 402 32.33 12.09 -20.34
CA PRO A 402 31.55 11.78 -19.13
C PRO A 402 30.24 11.03 -19.43
N LYS A 403 29.63 11.28 -20.59
CA LYS A 403 28.44 10.58 -21.06
C LYS A 403 28.61 9.06 -21.04
N LYS A 404 29.81 8.54 -21.36
CA LYS A 404 30.08 7.09 -21.35
C LYS A 404 29.84 6.46 -19.96
N MET A 405 30.23 7.15 -18.88
CA MET A 405 29.95 6.69 -17.51
C MET A 405 28.47 6.82 -17.17
N LEU A 406 27.82 7.91 -17.59
CA LEU A 406 26.40 8.13 -17.31
C LEU A 406 25.49 7.15 -18.06
N ASP A 407 25.81 6.80 -19.30
CA ASP A 407 25.07 5.79 -20.06
C ASP A 407 25.06 4.44 -19.34
N LYS A 408 26.15 4.09 -18.59
CA LYS A 408 26.16 2.90 -17.73
C LYS A 408 25.21 3.01 -16.55
N LEU A 409 25.01 4.19 -15.97
CA LEU A 409 24.03 4.38 -14.89
C LEU A 409 22.60 4.12 -15.40
N TYR A 410 22.28 4.50 -16.63
CA TYR A 410 21.01 4.15 -17.28
C TYR A 410 20.92 2.65 -17.58
N LEU A 411 22.03 2.02 -18.04
CA LEU A 411 22.10 0.56 -18.19
C LEU A 411 21.81 -0.16 -16.86
N TYR A 412 22.31 0.39 -15.75
CA TYR A 412 22.06 -0.11 -14.39
C TYR A 412 20.67 0.25 -13.83
N LYS A 413 19.79 0.83 -14.68
CA LYS A 413 18.44 1.25 -14.31
C LYS A 413 18.37 2.20 -13.12
N LEU A 414 19.40 3.05 -12.95
CA LEU A 414 19.48 4.05 -11.88
C LEU A 414 18.94 5.43 -12.32
N GLY A 415 18.52 5.60 -13.57
CA GLY A 415 18.04 6.86 -14.14
C GLY A 415 16.52 6.91 -14.37
N GLU A 416 15.78 5.86 -14.07
CA GLU A 416 14.33 5.77 -14.34
C GLU A 416 13.58 5.07 -13.20
N ALA A 417 12.32 5.46 -12.97
CA ALA A 417 11.46 4.74 -12.04
C ALA A 417 10.99 3.42 -12.68
N TYR A 418 10.87 2.37 -11.87
CA TYR A 418 10.30 1.10 -12.32
C TYR A 418 8.77 1.15 -12.22
N ASP A 419 8.08 0.37 -13.06
CA ASP A 419 6.69 0.01 -12.78
C ASP A 419 6.68 -0.95 -11.57
N PHE A 420 6.27 -0.44 -10.42
CA PHE A 420 6.29 -1.13 -9.13
C PHE A 420 4.88 -1.25 -8.55
N ASP A 421 4.65 -2.28 -7.75
CA ASP A 421 3.33 -2.61 -7.18
C ASP A 421 2.80 -1.59 -6.16
N LEU A 422 3.58 -0.59 -5.79
CA LEU A 422 3.16 0.49 -4.88
C LEU A 422 3.14 1.84 -5.59
N ALA A 423 2.14 2.64 -5.28
CA ALA A 423 2.08 4.03 -5.73
C ALA A 423 3.10 4.91 -5.00
N GLY A 424 3.54 5.98 -5.65
CA GLY A 424 4.45 6.96 -5.05
C GLY A 424 5.93 6.64 -5.20
N PHE A 425 6.29 5.72 -6.07
CA PHE A 425 7.69 5.49 -6.44
C PHE A 425 8.24 6.72 -7.16
N LYS A 426 9.27 7.32 -6.57
CA LYS A 426 9.89 8.55 -7.08
C LYS A 426 10.93 8.26 -8.13
N SER A 427 10.96 9.12 -9.17
CA SER A 427 11.97 9.05 -10.23
C SER A 427 13.31 9.53 -9.70
N PRO A 428 14.40 8.82 -10.04
CA PRO A 428 15.76 9.28 -9.79
C PRO A 428 16.13 10.46 -10.69
N THR A 429 17.23 11.14 -10.35
CA THR A 429 17.79 12.23 -11.17
C THR A 429 19.27 11.98 -11.41
N ILE A 430 19.69 11.98 -12.67
CA ILE A 430 21.08 11.94 -13.10
C ILE A 430 21.34 13.20 -13.94
N PRO A 431 22.31 14.06 -13.60
CA PRO A 431 22.63 15.25 -14.37
C PRO A 431 23.14 14.88 -15.78
N SER A 432 22.79 15.67 -16.77
CA SER A 432 23.30 15.51 -18.15
C SER A 432 24.56 16.36 -18.36
N PRO A 433 25.61 15.82 -18.99
CA PRO A 433 26.78 16.60 -19.41
C PRO A 433 26.44 17.73 -20.39
N ASP A 434 25.32 17.59 -21.12
CA ASP A 434 24.84 18.60 -22.06
C ASP A 434 24.05 19.73 -21.37
N SER A 435 23.83 19.63 -20.07
CA SER A 435 23.13 20.64 -19.27
C SER A 435 24.00 21.88 -19.05
N LYS A 436 23.39 23.07 -19.10
CA LYS A 436 24.07 24.34 -18.73
C LYS A 436 24.59 24.36 -17.29
N ASN A 437 24.04 23.51 -16.45
CA ASN A 437 24.42 23.40 -15.03
C ASN A 437 25.56 22.39 -14.79
N TRP A 438 26.04 21.70 -15.85
CA TRP A 438 27.14 20.77 -15.71
C TRP A 438 28.46 21.51 -15.40
N SER A 439 29.14 21.08 -14.35
CA SER A 439 30.41 21.63 -13.91
C SER A 439 31.55 20.63 -14.08
N GLY A 440 32.80 21.13 -14.05
CA GLY A 440 34.00 20.29 -14.11
C GLY A 440 34.16 19.33 -12.91
N THR A 441 33.39 19.52 -11.83
CA THR A 441 33.39 18.66 -10.64
C THR A 441 32.28 17.62 -10.60
N ASP A 442 31.29 17.68 -11.50
CA ASP A 442 30.12 16.80 -11.46
C ASP A 442 30.48 15.33 -11.66
N LEU A 443 31.31 15.00 -12.63
CA LEU A 443 31.75 13.62 -12.85
C LEU A 443 32.39 13.02 -11.59
N GLY A 444 33.29 13.75 -10.96
CA GLY A 444 33.93 13.30 -9.71
C GLY A 444 32.98 13.22 -8.51
N SER A 445 31.95 14.06 -8.49
CA SER A 445 30.88 14.02 -7.49
C SER A 445 29.97 12.82 -7.71
N ILE A 446 29.52 12.57 -8.94
CA ILE A 446 28.73 11.41 -9.34
C ILE A 446 29.46 10.10 -9.01
N ALA A 447 30.77 10.04 -9.26
CA ALA A 447 31.58 8.85 -8.99
C ALA A 447 31.54 8.36 -7.54
N ILE A 448 31.21 9.25 -6.60
CA ILE A 448 31.10 8.94 -5.17
C ILE A 448 29.67 9.06 -4.62
N GLY A 449 28.67 9.24 -5.52
CA GLY A 449 27.25 9.27 -5.19
C GLY A 449 26.72 10.61 -4.71
N TYR A 450 27.29 11.73 -5.18
CA TYR A 450 26.75 13.08 -5.05
C TYR A 450 26.28 13.59 -6.43
N SER A 451 25.52 14.66 -6.45
CA SER A 451 24.89 15.22 -7.68
C SER A 451 23.90 14.27 -8.38
N VAL A 452 23.68 13.05 -7.89
CA VAL A 452 22.65 12.10 -8.35
C VAL A 452 21.69 11.84 -7.22
N THR A 453 20.41 11.65 -7.52
CA THR A 453 19.43 11.28 -6.50
C THR A 453 18.71 10.00 -6.89
N VAL A 454 18.63 9.05 -5.97
CA VAL A 454 17.99 7.74 -6.15
C VAL A 454 17.22 7.34 -4.89
N THR A 455 16.29 6.40 -5.02
CA THR A 455 15.64 5.82 -3.84
C THR A 455 16.44 4.64 -3.28
N PRO A 456 16.21 4.24 -2.01
CA PRO A 456 16.80 3.02 -1.47
C PRO A 456 16.54 1.77 -2.32
N LEU A 457 15.34 1.63 -2.89
CA LEU A 457 15.01 0.47 -3.75
C LEU A 457 15.87 0.41 -5.02
N HIS A 458 16.21 1.56 -5.64
CA HIS A 458 17.11 1.57 -6.80
C HIS A 458 18.50 1.03 -6.44
N ILE A 459 19.05 1.48 -5.31
CA ILE A 459 20.36 1.00 -4.83
C ILE A 459 20.32 -0.49 -4.53
N LEU A 460 19.28 -0.97 -3.83
CA LEU A 460 19.13 -2.39 -3.53
C LEU A 460 19.03 -3.23 -4.80
N THR A 461 18.22 -2.80 -5.79
CA THR A 461 18.06 -3.52 -7.07
C THR A 461 19.39 -3.66 -7.83
N PHE A 462 20.22 -2.61 -7.78
CA PHE A 462 21.57 -2.67 -8.35
C PHE A 462 22.47 -3.67 -7.61
N TYR A 463 22.47 -3.67 -6.27
CA TYR A 463 23.26 -4.65 -5.49
C TYR A 463 22.72 -6.07 -5.63
N ASN A 464 21.41 -6.22 -5.75
CA ASN A 464 20.80 -7.52 -6.06
C ASN A 464 21.29 -8.09 -7.40
N ALA A 465 21.43 -7.24 -8.42
CA ALA A 465 21.97 -7.68 -9.71
C ALA A 465 23.44 -8.10 -9.63
N ILE A 466 24.27 -7.46 -8.79
CA ILE A 466 25.64 -7.93 -8.52
C ILE A 466 25.61 -9.33 -7.90
N ALA A 467 24.79 -9.51 -6.87
CA ALA A 467 24.60 -10.81 -6.20
C ALA A 467 24.10 -11.90 -7.18
N ASN A 468 23.29 -11.51 -8.16
CA ASN A 468 22.74 -12.38 -9.20
C ASN A 468 23.59 -12.44 -10.48
N LYS A 469 24.90 -12.24 -10.33
CA LYS A 469 25.91 -12.40 -11.42
C LYS A 469 25.69 -11.49 -12.62
N GLY A 470 25.17 -10.28 -12.39
CA GLY A 470 24.90 -9.27 -13.41
C GLY A 470 23.46 -9.28 -13.95
N LYS A 471 22.65 -10.29 -13.64
CA LYS A 471 21.25 -10.34 -14.04
C LYS A 471 20.39 -9.52 -13.06
N MET A 472 19.72 -8.48 -13.57
CA MET A 472 18.88 -7.60 -12.77
C MET A 472 17.43 -8.05 -12.84
N MET A 473 16.87 -8.46 -11.70
CA MET A 473 15.45 -8.82 -11.58
C MET A 473 14.64 -7.56 -11.26
N LYS A 474 13.41 -7.50 -11.80
CA LYS A 474 12.45 -6.44 -11.44
C LYS A 474 11.95 -6.69 -10.01
N PRO A 475 12.06 -5.70 -9.10
CA PRO A 475 11.47 -5.83 -7.77
C PRO A 475 9.94 -5.89 -7.86
N TYR A 476 9.29 -6.76 -7.06
CA TYR A 476 7.84 -6.90 -7.02
C TYR A 476 7.37 -7.37 -5.64
N ILE A 477 6.10 -7.09 -5.33
CA ILE A 477 5.45 -7.48 -4.07
C ILE A 477 4.25 -8.39 -4.32
N VAL A 478 3.53 -8.24 -5.44
CA VAL A 478 2.37 -9.07 -5.76
C VAL A 478 2.81 -10.25 -6.61
N GLU A 479 2.60 -11.45 -6.07
CA GLU A 479 2.95 -12.73 -6.69
C GLU A 479 1.83 -13.24 -7.58
N ASP A 480 0.61 -13.30 -7.03
CA ASP A 480 -0.57 -13.82 -7.73
C ASP A 480 -1.82 -13.03 -7.35
N ILE A 481 -2.82 -13.07 -8.25
CA ILE A 481 -4.19 -12.63 -7.99
C ILE A 481 -5.05 -13.90 -7.94
N GLU A 482 -5.70 -14.14 -6.82
CA GLU A 482 -6.50 -15.34 -6.55
C GLU A 482 -7.99 -15.02 -6.46
N GLU A 483 -8.82 -15.96 -6.85
CA GLU A 483 -10.27 -15.91 -6.68
C GLU A 483 -10.75 -17.25 -6.12
N ASN A 484 -11.28 -17.24 -4.90
CA ASN A 484 -11.68 -18.45 -4.18
C ASN A 484 -10.54 -19.50 -4.07
N GLY A 485 -9.31 -19.06 -3.82
CA GLY A 485 -8.13 -19.91 -3.71
C GLY A 485 -7.58 -20.42 -5.05
N ILE A 486 -8.11 -19.96 -6.18
CA ILE A 486 -7.62 -20.33 -7.51
C ILE A 486 -6.88 -19.15 -8.11
N VAL A 487 -5.62 -19.37 -8.51
CA VAL A 487 -4.82 -18.35 -9.20
C VAL A 487 -5.47 -17.99 -10.54
N ARG A 488 -5.83 -16.73 -10.71
CA ARG A 488 -6.40 -16.16 -11.94
C ARG A 488 -5.38 -15.41 -12.77
N GLU A 489 -4.43 -14.75 -12.12
CA GLU A 489 -3.35 -14.02 -12.78
C GLU A 489 -2.05 -14.27 -12.01
N LYS A 490 -1.05 -14.77 -12.72
CA LYS A 490 0.29 -14.98 -12.18
C LYS A 490 1.16 -13.79 -12.56
N ARG A 491 1.76 -13.13 -11.57
CA ARG A 491 2.64 -11.97 -11.78
C ARG A 491 4.11 -12.29 -11.65
N GLY A 492 4.50 -13.11 -10.73
CA GLY A 492 5.81 -13.74 -10.58
C GLY A 492 7.07 -12.94 -10.98
N PRO A 493 8.24 -13.57 -10.94
CA PRO A 493 9.51 -12.92 -11.23
C PRO A 493 9.66 -12.52 -12.71
N SER A 494 10.15 -11.31 -12.96
CA SER A 494 10.49 -10.82 -14.29
C SER A 494 11.87 -10.17 -14.31
N VAL A 495 12.50 -10.14 -15.50
CA VAL A 495 13.84 -9.58 -15.70
C VAL A 495 13.71 -8.11 -16.05
N LEU A 496 14.38 -7.22 -15.30
CA LEU A 496 14.47 -5.79 -15.59
C LEU A 496 15.58 -5.50 -16.59
N ASN A 497 16.74 -6.18 -16.44
CA ASN A 497 17.84 -6.17 -17.40
C ASN A 497 18.57 -7.52 -17.37
N GLY A 498 18.73 -8.15 -18.51
CA GLY A 498 19.35 -9.48 -18.63
C GLY A 498 20.83 -9.53 -18.22
N SER A 499 21.56 -8.42 -18.39
CA SER A 499 22.97 -8.33 -18.01
C SER A 499 23.41 -6.87 -17.86
N ILE A 500 23.66 -6.42 -16.66
CA ILE A 500 24.24 -5.10 -16.37
C ILE A 500 25.77 -5.12 -16.39
N CYS A 501 26.37 -6.27 -16.26
CA CYS A 501 27.81 -6.52 -16.37
C CYS A 501 28.08 -8.01 -16.63
N SER A 502 29.31 -8.34 -17.02
CA SER A 502 29.78 -9.72 -17.13
C SER A 502 29.80 -10.42 -15.77
N LYS A 503 29.65 -11.74 -15.77
CA LYS A 503 29.78 -12.56 -14.55
C LYS A 503 31.15 -12.37 -13.87
N ALA A 504 32.22 -12.24 -14.64
CA ALA A 504 33.57 -11.99 -14.12
C ALA A 504 33.67 -10.68 -13.35
N THR A 505 33.04 -9.60 -13.89
CA THR A 505 32.95 -8.31 -13.20
C THR A 505 32.12 -8.41 -11.92
N ALA A 506 30.96 -9.09 -11.96
CA ALA A 506 30.12 -9.31 -10.78
C ALA A 506 30.85 -10.10 -9.68
N ASP A 507 31.59 -11.16 -10.05
CA ASP A 507 32.40 -11.96 -9.12
C ASP A 507 33.56 -11.15 -8.51
N THR A 508 34.20 -10.31 -9.33
CA THR A 508 35.27 -9.42 -8.87
C THR A 508 34.75 -8.37 -7.90
N LEU A 509 33.58 -7.78 -8.21
CA LEU A 509 32.95 -6.80 -7.34
C LEU A 509 32.44 -7.43 -6.04
N THR A 510 31.92 -8.67 -6.09
CA THR A 510 31.54 -9.45 -4.90
C THR A 510 32.72 -9.64 -3.95
N ARG A 511 33.91 -9.98 -4.50
CA ARG A 511 35.14 -10.08 -3.68
C ARG A 511 35.50 -8.75 -3.02
N ALA A 512 35.42 -7.64 -3.78
CA ALA A 512 35.69 -6.31 -3.22
C ALA A 512 34.68 -5.93 -2.11
N LEU A 513 33.38 -6.22 -2.31
CA LEU A 513 32.32 -5.99 -1.30
C LEU A 513 32.51 -6.86 -0.05
N LYS A 514 32.96 -8.10 -0.19
CA LYS A 514 33.29 -9.01 0.93
C LYS A 514 34.43 -8.40 1.76
N ARG A 515 35.47 -7.89 1.09
CA ARG A 515 36.60 -7.23 1.76
C ARG A 515 36.19 -5.97 2.55
N VAL A 516 35.21 -5.19 2.05
CA VAL A 516 34.65 -4.04 2.82
C VAL A 516 34.03 -4.50 4.13
N ALA A 517 33.33 -5.65 4.13
CA ALA A 517 32.72 -6.20 5.34
C ALA A 517 33.74 -6.81 6.30
N GLU A 518 34.80 -7.44 5.79
CA GLU A 518 35.80 -8.16 6.59
C GLU A 518 36.92 -7.26 7.11
N GLU A 519 37.42 -6.33 6.26
CA GLU A 519 38.62 -5.52 6.56
C GLU A 519 38.39 -4.01 6.46
N GLY A 520 37.30 -3.60 5.79
CA GLY A 520 37.00 -2.21 5.52
C GLY A 520 36.07 -1.55 6.55
N THR A 521 35.29 -0.58 6.05
CA THR A 521 34.42 0.30 6.86
C THR A 521 33.26 -0.45 7.55
N GLY A 522 32.92 -1.67 7.11
CA GLY A 522 31.89 -2.53 7.74
C GLY A 522 32.41 -3.43 8.87
N ARG A 523 33.72 -3.69 8.92
CA ARG A 523 34.36 -4.72 9.77
C ARG A 523 33.87 -4.70 11.22
N ARG A 524 33.86 -3.53 11.84
CA ARG A 524 33.57 -3.40 13.27
C ARG A 524 32.23 -4.01 13.67
N MET A 525 31.17 -3.77 12.89
CA MET A 525 29.82 -4.21 13.20
C MET A 525 29.48 -5.59 12.63
N LEU A 526 30.15 -5.99 11.55
CA LEU A 526 29.87 -7.25 10.86
C LEU A 526 30.73 -8.42 11.34
N LYS A 527 31.78 -8.14 12.13
CA LYS A 527 32.65 -9.19 12.71
C LYS A 527 31.84 -10.18 13.54
N GLY A 528 31.95 -11.46 13.24
CA GLY A 528 31.24 -12.53 13.93
C GLY A 528 29.81 -12.75 13.46
N ALA A 529 29.43 -12.24 12.28
CA ALA A 529 28.18 -12.62 11.61
C ALA A 529 28.17 -14.14 11.32
N ILE A 530 26.97 -14.73 11.36
CA ILE A 530 26.79 -16.19 11.20
C ILE A 530 27.21 -16.71 9.82
N CYS A 531 27.25 -15.86 8.81
CA CYS A 531 27.71 -16.17 7.46
C CYS A 531 28.50 -15.00 6.86
N PRO A 532 29.33 -15.25 5.80
CA PRO A 532 30.03 -14.20 5.08
C PRO A 532 29.07 -13.20 4.45
N ILE A 533 29.37 -11.90 4.59
CA ILE A 533 28.59 -10.78 4.05
C ILE A 533 29.42 -10.07 2.98
N ALA A 534 28.78 -9.70 1.87
CA ALA A 534 29.31 -8.75 0.89
C ALA A 534 28.48 -7.48 0.92
N GLY A 535 29.11 -6.32 1.16
CA GLY A 535 28.33 -5.09 1.26
C GLY A 535 29.17 -3.83 1.31
N LYS A 536 28.52 -2.67 1.31
CA LYS A 536 29.15 -1.36 1.30
C LYS A 536 28.46 -0.40 2.26
N THR A 537 29.26 0.35 2.98
CA THR A 537 28.80 1.47 3.80
C THR A 537 28.64 2.73 2.95
N GLY A 538 27.69 3.56 3.29
CA GLY A 538 27.50 4.90 2.74
C GLY A 538 27.14 5.89 3.83
N THR A 539 27.62 7.11 3.65
CA THR A 539 27.25 8.27 4.46
C THR A 539 27.14 9.44 3.52
N SER A 540 25.97 10.03 3.43
CA SER A 540 25.74 11.24 2.65
C SER A 540 25.10 12.33 3.50
N ARG A 541 25.32 13.57 3.10
CA ARG A 541 24.57 14.70 3.62
C ARG A 541 23.27 14.82 2.84
N ILE A 542 22.22 15.25 3.49
CA ILE A 542 20.94 15.49 2.86
C ILE A 542 20.87 16.96 2.47
N VAL A 543 20.48 17.23 1.23
CA VAL A 543 20.19 18.59 0.75
C VAL A 543 19.01 19.13 1.56
N LEU A 544 19.22 20.25 2.22
CA LEU A 544 18.21 20.87 3.07
C LEU A 544 17.23 21.71 2.24
N ASP A 545 16.01 21.88 2.77
CA ASP A 545 15.05 22.83 2.22
C ASP A 545 15.69 24.24 2.16
N PRO A 546 15.56 24.98 1.06
CA PRO A 546 16.13 26.31 0.89
C PRO A 546 15.83 27.29 2.04
N LYS A 547 14.74 27.09 2.77
CA LYS A 547 14.40 27.91 3.94
C LYS A 547 15.44 27.83 5.07
N TYR A 548 16.17 26.70 5.18
CA TYR A 548 17.23 26.50 6.19
C TYR A 548 18.61 26.94 5.72
N THR A 549 18.80 27.16 4.41
CA THR A 549 20.12 27.44 3.81
C THR A 549 20.27 28.86 3.26
N ARG A 550 19.29 29.74 3.51
CA ARG A 550 19.25 31.10 2.95
C ARG A 550 20.52 31.93 3.22
N ILE A 551 21.10 31.78 4.40
CA ILE A 551 22.29 32.54 4.84
C ILE A 551 23.56 31.74 4.56
N SER A 552 23.60 30.44 4.83
CA SER A 552 24.80 29.61 4.71
C SER A 552 25.29 29.45 3.27
N LYS A 553 24.42 29.62 2.25
CA LYS A 553 24.70 29.35 0.84
C LYS A 553 25.17 27.90 0.57
N ASN A 554 25.26 27.06 1.61
CA ASN A 554 25.65 25.67 1.53
C ASN A 554 24.36 24.81 1.58
N PRO A 555 24.02 24.04 0.53
CA PRO A 555 22.77 23.29 0.49
C PRO A 555 22.67 22.16 1.55
N TYR A 556 23.76 21.85 2.23
CA TYR A 556 23.84 20.78 3.23
C TYR A 556 23.89 21.26 4.66
N GLU A 557 23.91 22.58 4.90
CA GLU A 557 24.18 23.14 6.23
C GLU A 557 23.25 24.31 6.54
N ASP A 558 22.64 24.29 7.72
CA ASP A 558 21.86 25.42 8.19
C ASP A 558 22.72 26.52 8.77
N GLU A 559 22.09 27.64 9.16
CA GLU A 559 22.75 28.83 9.72
C GLU A 559 23.54 28.56 11.00
N LYS A 560 23.26 27.45 11.71
CA LYS A 560 23.91 27.03 12.96
C LYS A 560 25.00 25.98 12.74
N GLY A 561 25.35 25.67 11.50
CA GLY A 561 26.31 24.64 11.14
C GLY A 561 25.81 23.20 11.34
N ARG A 562 24.49 23.00 11.47
CA ARG A 562 23.90 21.66 11.61
C ARG A 562 23.63 21.06 10.23
N LYS A 563 23.81 19.74 10.14
CA LYS A 563 23.64 18.95 8.93
C LYS A 563 22.67 17.81 9.19
N GLN A 564 22.01 17.36 8.15
CA GLN A 564 21.21 16.16 8.17
C GLN A 564 21.94 15.06 7.39
N TYR A 565 21.93 13.85 7.91
CA TYR A 565 22.67 12.72 7.34
C TYR A 565 21.76 11.57 6.97
N GLN A 566 22.14 10.90 5.89
CA GLN A 566 21.67 9.58 5.49
C GLN A 566 22.82 8.59 5.67
N ALA A 567 22.69 7.68 6.61
CA ALA A 567 23.62 6.58 6.85
C ALA A 567 23.05 5.30 6.24
N THR A 568 23.84 4.60 5.41
CA THR A 568 23.37 3.44 4.63
C THR A 568 24.34 2.27 4.77
N PHE A 569 23.81 1.07 4.90
CA PHE A 569 24.50 -0.17 4.60
C PHE A 569 23.66 -1.00 3.62
N VAL A 570 24.28 -1.44 2.52
CA VAL A 570 23.65 -2.28 1.52
C VAL A 570 24.57 -3.43 1.16
N GLY A 571 24.00 -4.61 0.98
CA GLY A 571 24.78 -5.79 0.66
C GLY A 571 23.90 -7.03 0.46
N PHE A 572 24.54 -8.18 0.44
CA PHE A 572 23.87 -9.47 0.27
C PHE A 572 24.58 -10.57 1.05
N TYR A 573 23.85 -11.61 1.34
CA TYR A 573 24.30 -12.76 2.09
C TYR A 573 23.59 -14.06 1.68
N PRO A 574 24.25 -15.24 1.91
CA PRO A 574 25.70 -15.42 2.12
C PRO A 574 26.50 -14.89 0.92
N ALA A 575 27.70 -14.31 1.14
CA ALA A 575 28.46 -13.66 0.06
C ALA A 575 28.81 -14.62 -1.11
N ASP A 576 29.08 -15.89 -0.79
CA ASP A 576 29.56 -16.88 -1.78
C ASP A 576 28.39 -17.55 -2.56
N LYS A 577 27.18 -17.62 -1.96
CA LYS A 577 25.93 -18.11 -2.57
C LYS A 577 24.77 -17.22 -2.14
N PRO A 578 24.64 -16.03 -2.73
CA PRO A 578 23.67 -15.04 -2.28
C PRO A 578 22.22 -15.53 -2.37
N GLN A 579 21.49 -15.41 -1.25
CA GLN A 579 20.06 -15.70 -1.16
C GLN A 579 19.24 -14.41 -1.06
N TYR A 580 19.68 -13.49 -0.20
CA TYR A 580 19.01 -12.21 0.03
C TYR A 580 19.98 -11.05 -0.15
N SER A 581 19.49 -9.98 -0.74
CA SER A 581 20.07 -8.65 -0.70
C SER A 581 19.26 -7.77 0.25
N VAL A 582 19.95 -6.91 1.02
CA VAL A 582 19.34 -6.06 2.02
C VAL A 582 19.92 -4.65 1.93
N ILE A 583 19.07 -3.64 2.11
CA ILE A 583 19.50 -2.27 2.35
C ILE A 583 18.89 -1.78 3.66
N VAL A 584 19.72 -1.13 4.45
CA VAL A 584 19.32 -0.41 5.67
C VAL A 584 19.72 1.03 5.49
N VAL A 585 18.74 1.95 5.60
CA VAL A 585 18.98 3.39 5.53
C VAL A 585 18.42 4.04 6.79
N ILE A 586 19.25 4.82 7.47
CA ILE A 586 18.86 5.57 8.68
C ILE A 586 19.08 7.07 8.42
N TYR A 587 18.07 7.87 8.74
CA TYR A 587 18.05 9.31 8.57
C TYR A 587 18.16 10.02 9.91
N SER A 588 19.06 11.00 10.02
CA SER A 588 19.16 11.84 11.21
C SER A 588 18.29 13.09 11.10
N TYR A 589 17.92 13.69 12.23
CA TYR A 589 17.51 15.08 12.27
C TYR A 589 18.73 16.01 12.05
N LEU A 590 18.47 17.30 11.89
CA LEU A 590 19.51 18.33 11.88
C LEU A 590 20.32 18.31 13.18
N ASN A 591 21.60 18.01 13.08
CA ASN A 591 22.52 17.92 14.22
C ASN A 591 23.97 18.22 13.80
N ARG A 592 24.91 18.28 14.77
CA ARG A 592 26.35 18.49 14.52
C ARG A 592 27.14 17.18 14.42
N GLU A 593 26.55 16.05 14.81
CA GLU A 593 27.21 14.74 14.80
C GLU A 593 27.05 14.06 13.45
N ILE A 594 28.08 13.33 13.04
CA ILE A 594 28.07 12.52 11.82
C ILE A 594 27.55 11.11 12.15
N PHE A 595 26.60 10.64 11.38
CA PHE A 595 26.12 9.26 11.43
C PHE A 595 26.72 8.45 10.30
N TYR A 596 27.46 7.41 10.63
CA TYR A 596 28.15 6.58 9.65
C TYR A 596 27.39 5.30 9.30
N GLY A 597 27.39 4.92 8.01
CA GLY A 597 26.78 3.68 7.53
C GLY A 597 27.38 2.40 8.13
N GLY A 598 28.64 2.46 8.54
CA GLY A 598 29.35 1.35 9.24
C GLY A 598 28.99 1.20 10.72
N THR A 599 28.01 1.94 11.24
CA THR A 599 27.53 1.84 12.63
C THR A 599 26.12 1.24 12.69
N LEU A 600 25.10 2.02 13.03
CA LEU A 600 23.73 1.52 13.20
C LEU A 600 23.16 0.77 11.97
N PRO A 601 23.36 1.26 10.72
CA PRO A 601 22.86 0.50 9.56
C PRO A 601 23.55 -0.86 9.41
N ALA A 602 24.88 -0.94 9.61
CA ALA A 602 25.61 -2.20 9.53
C ALA A 602 25.23 -3.16 10.67
N MET A 603 24.97 -2.63 11.88
CA MET A 603 24.51 -3.41 13.03
C MET A 603 23.12 -3.99 12.79
N THR A 604 22.18 -3.17 12.29
CA THR A 604 20.83 -3.60 11.91
C THR A 604 20.88 -4.67 10.80
N PHE A 605 21.72 -4.44 9.79
CA PHE A 605 21.93 -5.42 8.71
C PHE A 605 22.41 -6.76 9.25
N ARG A 606 23.44 -6.79 10.12
CA ARG A 606 23.95 -8.01 10.74
C ARG A 606 22.89 -8.73 11.54
N GLU A 607 22.11 -8.04 12.34
CA GLU A 607 21.03 -8.63 13.14
C GLU A 607 19.99 -9.32 12.24
N ILE A 608 19.65 -8.70 11.11
CA ILE A 608 18.76 -9.31 10.10
C ILE A 608 19.40 -10.57 9.53
N VAL A 609 20.69 -10.53 9.16
CA VAL A 609 21.41 -11.72 8.66
C VAL A 609 21.38 -12.85 9.67
N ASP A 610 21.79 -12.58 10.90
CA ASP A 610 21.91 -13.60 11.94
C ASP A 610 20.56 -14.26 12.25
N LYS A 611 19.49 -13.46 12.36
CA LYS A 611 18.13 -13.95 12.64
C LYS A 611 17.50 -14.69 11.45
N THR A 612 17.66 -14.18 10.21
CA THR A 612 17.08 -14.82 9.03
C THR A 612 17.74 -16.14 8.66
N ILE A 613 19.04 -16.26 8.86
CA ILE A 613 19.75 -17.56 8.70
C ILE A 613 19.31 -18.54 9.79
N ALA A 614 19.08 -18.08 11.01
CA ALA A 614 18.61 -18.93 12.12
C ALA A 614 17.19 -19.48 11.90
N LEU A 615 16.33 -18.79 11.14
CA LEU A 615 14.99 -19.31 10.78
C LEU A 615 15.05 -20.59 9.93
N ASN A 616 16.14 -20.81 9.15
CA ASN A 616 16.35 -21.98 8.30
C ASN A 616 17.67 -22.70 8.66
N PRO A 617 17.69 -23.46 9.76
CA PRO A 617 18.94 -24.08 10.27
C PRO A 617 19.61 -25.02 9.27
N LEU A 618 18.87 -25.70 8.39
CA LEU A 618 19.41 -26.59 7.35
C LEU A 618 20.27 -25.81 6.33
N ASN A 619 19.92 -24.56 6.02
CA ASN A 619 20.74 -23.66 5.20
C ASN A 619 21.98 -23.18 5.98
N GLY A 620 21.88 -22.99 7.30
CA GLY A 620 22.96 -22.59 8.19
C GLY A 620 24.03 -23.66 8.35
N GLU A 621 23.67 -24.95 8.43
CA GLU A 621 24.65 -26.07 8.49
C GLU A 621 25.40 -26.25 7.18
N ALA A 622 24.76 -26.14 6.03
CA ALA A 622 25.40 -26.17 4.73
C ALA A 622 26.41 -25.01 4.57
N ILE A 623 26.11 -23.84 5.11
CA ILE A 623 26.95 -22.63 5.06
C ILE A 623 28.15 -22.77 6.01
N ARG A 624 27.96 -23.32 7.22
CA ARG A 624 29.07 -23.60 8.18
C ARG A 624 30.06 -24.62 7.65
N LYS A 625 29.58 -25.67 6.96
CA LYS A 625 30.44 -26.69 6.36
C LYS A 625 31.29 -26.17 5.20
N THR A 626 30.84 -25.16 4.47
CA THR A 626 31.63 -24.52 3.40
C THR A 626 32.64 -23.51 3.91
N GLY A 627 32.36 -22.81 5.05
CA GLY A 627 33.25 -21.82 5.67
C GLY A 627 34.39 -22.40 6.51
N SER A 628 34.36 -23.69 6.87
CA SER A 628 35.39 -24.34 7.69
C SER A 628 36.55 -24.99 6.88
N ARG A 629 36.62 -24.77 5.57
CA ARG A 629 37.66 -25.30 4.68
C ARG A 629 38.66 -24.25 4.17
N TYR A 630 38.87 -23.14 4.94
CA TYR A 630 39.97 -22.21 4.67
C TYR A 630 40.61 -21.76 5.97
#